data_a2773d658b0d77380d114567b671d05d
#
_entry.id   a2773d658b0d77380d114567b671d05d
#
_cell.length_a   1.000
_cell.length_b   1.000
_cell.length_c   1.000
_cell.angle_alpha   90.00
_cell.angle_beta   90.00
_cell.angle_gamma   90.00
#
_symmetry.space_group_name_H-M   'P 1'
#
loop_
_entity.id
_entity.type
_entity.pdbx_description
1 polymer ?
#
loop_
_entity_poly.entity_id
_entity_poly.type
_entity_poly.pdbx_seq_one_letter_code
_entity_poly.pdbx_strand_id
1 'polypeptide(L)'
;GVMEYKIALLLKEHYRKYVKQWEKFMPADTRLTFLPYKTLDEMKDIFLTVKGDYDGFYVSGIIPYHAIQTLGEKGRDAVIGYSPIDIENTYRILIQKMVSVKNQQLSRVGMDFLKSEENLEELIMTDRFADAVHIYEARWESRESISQINKEEADINKFYLEQCKKNKFDIIITYFYSVVESL
;
A
#
# COMPACT_ATOMS: atom_id res chain seq x y z
N GLY A 1 36.75 4.94 11.93
CA GLY A 1 35.93 4.25 10.92
C GLY A 1 34.69 5.05 10.63
N VAL A 2 34.31 5.13 9.37
CA VAL A 2 33.06 5.80 8.94
C VAL A 2 31.90 4.97 9.45
N MET A 3 30.99 5.57 10.24
CA MET A 3 29.73 4.93 10.61
C MET A 3 28.85 4.74 9.37
N GLU A 4 28.45 3.52 9.11
CA GLU A 4 27.48 3.20 8.07
C GLU A 4 26.11 2.94 8.68
N TYR A 5 25.09 3.56 8.11
CA TYR A 5 23.69 3.27 8.44
C TYR A 5 23.18 2.15 7.56
N LYS A 6 22.64 1.13 8.19
CA LYS A 6 22.07 -0.04 7.50
C LYS A 6 20.56 0.02 7.54
N ILE A 7 19.94 0.16 6.37
CA ILE A 7 18.50 0.19 6.21
C ILE A 7 18.03 -1.06 5.48
N ALA A 8 17.12 -1.80 6.08
CA ALA A 8 16.47 -2.93 5.45
C ALA A 8 15.21 -2.47 4.71
N LEU A 9 15.10 -2.85 3.46
CA LEU A 9 13.92 -2.63 2.64
C LEU A 9 13.06 -3.90 2.68
N LEU A 10 12.06 -3.92 3.56
CA LEU A 10 11.07 -4.99 3.65
C LEU A 10 9.95 -4.71 2.64
N LEU A 11 10.10 -5.25 1.46
CA LEU A 11 9.25 -4.96 0.31
C LEU A 11 8.88 -6.24 -0.44
N LYS A 12 7.78 -6.21 -1.17
CA LYS A 12 7.44 -7.29 -2.11
C LYS A 12 8.39 -7.31 -3.30
N GLU A 13 8.53 -8.46 -3.93
CA GLU A 13 9.52 -8.72 -5.00
C GLU A 13 9.43 -7.72 -6.16
N HIS A 14 8.24 -7.26 -6.51
CA HIS A 14 8.05 -6.31 -7.61
C HIS A 14 8.75 -4.94 -7.41
N TYR A 15 9.18 -4.62 -6.18
CA TYR A 15 9.96 -3.43 -5.90
C TYR A 15 11.45 -3.57 -6.23
N ARG A 16 11.96 -4.77 -6.47
CA ARG A 16 13.39 -5.04 -6.75
C ARG A 16 13.96 -4.14 -7.84
N LYS A 17 13.19 -3.91 -8.89
CA LYS A 17 13.61 -3.08 -10.04
C LYS A 17 13.89 -1.61 -9.68
N TYR A 18 13.38 -1.13 -8.55
CA TYR A 18 13.56 0.26 -8.12
C TYR A 18 14.74 0.45 -7.16
N VAL A 19 15.26 -0.62 -6.54
CA VAL A 19 16.25 -0.55 -5.47
C VAL A 19 17.55 0.13 -5.94
N LYS A 20 18.06 -0.23 -7.10
CA LYS A 20 19.26 0.40 -7.67
C LYS A 20 19.08 1.90 -7.91
N GLN A 21 17.90 2.32 -8.31
CA GLN A 21 17.58 3.73 -8.51
C GLN A 21 17.56 4.48 -7.17
N TRP A 22 16.99 3.87 -6.15
CA TRP A 22 16.95 4.47 -4.80
C TRP A 22 18.33 4.60 -4.18
N GLU A 23 19.21 3.61 -4.36
CA GLU A 23 20.58 3.65 -3.89
C GLU A 23 21.35 4.88 -4.39
N LYS A 24 21.07 5.35 -5.61
CA LYS A 24 21.69 6.54 -6.19
C LYS A 24 21.38 7.83 -5.44
N PHE A 25 20.28 7.88 -4.72
CA PHE A 25 19.84 9.04 -3.95
C PHE A 25 20.22 8.97 -2.47
N MET A 26 20.80 7.84 -2.03
CA MET A 26 21.19 7.67 -0.64
C MET A 26 22.51 8.38 -0.34
N PRO A 27 22.65 8.92 0.90
CA PRO A 27 23.96 9.37 1.38
C PRO A 27 25.01 8.26 1.29
N ALA A 28 26.27 8.65 1.14
CA ALA A 28 27.39 7.72 0.98
C ALA A 28 27.59 6.78 2.18
N ASP A 29 27.10 7.18 3.36
CA ASP A 29 27.16 6.39 4.60
C ASP A 29 25.93 5.52 4.85
N THR A 30 25.00 5.46 3.89
CA THR A 30 23.77 4.66 4.00
C THR A 30 23.79 3.48 3.05
N ARG A 31 23.54 2.30 3.60
CA ARG A 31 23.40 1.07 2.81
C ARG A 31 21.98 0.54 2.88
N LEU A 32 21.45 0.21 1.71
CA LEU A 32 20.15 -0.41 1.54
C LEU A 32 20.32 -1.92 1.32
N THR A 33 19.57 -2.71 2.06
CA THR A 33 19.49 -4.17 1.85
C THR A 33 18.06 -4.55 1.53
N PHE A 34 17.84 -5.11 0.35
CA PHE A 34 16.53 -5.57 -0.08
C PHE A 34 16.20 -6.93 0.51
N LEU A 35 15.14 -7.00 1.31
CA LEU A 35 14.62 -8.21 1.93
C LEU A 35 13.20 -8.47 1.43
N PRO A 36 13.05 -9.25 0.35
CA PRO A 36 11.74 -9.50 -0.24
C PRO A 36 10.89 -10.43 0.60
N TYR A 37 9.59 -10.22 0.58
CA TYR A 37 8.60 -11.12 1.19
C TYR A 37 7.39 -11.31 0.28
N LYS A 38 6.67 -12.40 0.47
CA LYS A 38 5.43 -12.71 -0.25
C LYS A 38 4.18 -12.42 0.58
N THR A 39 4.22 -12.74 1.87
CA THR A 39 3.10 -12.58 2.79
C THR A 39 3.50 -11.74 3.99
N LEU A 40 2.52 -11.11 4.65
CA LEU A 40 2.78 -10.36 5.87
C LEU A 40 3.34 -11.24 7.01
N ASP A 41 2.94 -12.52 7.05
CA ASP A 41 3.49 -13.47 8.02
C ASP A 41 4.98 -13.72 7.76
N GLU A 42 5.38 -13.90 6.51
CA GLU A 42 6.79 -14.01 6.12
C GLU A 42 7.56 -12.72 6.46
N MET A 43 6.98 -11.55 6.17
CA MET A 43 7.56 -10.26 6.55
C MET A 43 7.81 -10.16 8.06
N LYS A 44 6.84 -10.57 8.87
CA LYS A 44 6.96 -10.63 10.32
C LYS A 44 8.15 -11.49 10.74
N ASP A 45 8.28 -12.67 10.18
CA ASP A 45 9.34 -13.61 10.54
C ASP A 45 10.72 -13.07 10.15
N ILE A 46 10.84 -12.47 8.97
CA ILE A 46 12.06 -11.78 8.53
C ILE A 46 12.40 -10.64 9.49
N PHE A 47 11.44 -9.76 9.76
CA PHE A 47 11.63 -8.62 10.65
C PHE A 47 12.13 -9.04 12.04
N LEU A 48 11.46 -10.01 12.66
CA LEU A 48 11.85 -10.50 14.00
C LEU A 48 13.24 -11.15 14.01
N THR A 49 13.64 -11.77 12.92
CA THR A 49 14.97 -12.39 12.79
C THR A 49 16.09 -11.36 12.65
N VAL A 50 15.87 -10.29 11.88
CA VAL A 50 16.94 -9.35 11.50
C VAL A 50 16.86 -7.99 12.20
N LYS A 51 15.86 -7.75 13.04
CA LYS A 51 15.63 -6.42 13.62
C LYS A 51 16.81 -5.83 14.39
N GLY A 52 17.69 -6.65 14.91
CA GLY A 52 18.92 -6.23 15.60
C GLY A 52 20.09 -5.93 14.66
N ASP A 53 19.99 -6.26 13.38
CA ASP A 53 21.07 -6.15 12.41
C ASP A 53 21.02 -4.85 11.59
N TYR A 54 19.94 -4.08 11.71
CA TYR A 54 19.71 -2.87 10.93
C TYR A 54 19.39 -1.68 11.82
N ASP A 55 19.80 -0.50 11.40
CA ASP A 55 19.50 0.76 12.07
C ASP A 55 18.07 1.22 11.82
N GLY A 56 17.50 0.83 10.69
CA GLY A 56 16.12 1.17 10.35
C GLY A 56 15.54 0.24 9.28
N PHE A 57 14.24 0.34 9.11
CA PHE A 57 13.47 -0.43 8.15
C PHE A 57 12.60 0.51 7.32
N TYR A 58 12.42 0.17 6.06
CA TYR A 58 11.47 0.82 5.18
C TYR A 58 10.50 -0.20 4.64
N VAL A 59 9.22 0.13 4.70
CA VAL A 59 8.12 -0.66 4.14
C VAL A 59 7.32 0.17 3.15
N SER A 60 6.59 -0.50 2.25
CA SER A 60 5.97 0.17 1.11
C SER A 60 4.81 1.13 1.44
N GLY A 61 4.17 0.95 2.59
CA GLY A 61 3.01 1.76 2.96
C GLY A 61 2.42 1.43 4.30
N ILE A 62 1.22 1.93 4.54
CA ILE A 62 0.54 1.84 5.84
C ILE A 62 0.21 0.39 6.25
N ILE A 63 -0.09 -0.50 5.31
CA ILE A 63 -0.46 -1.89 5.61
C ILE A 63 0.69 -2.68 6.24
N PRO A 64 1.86 -2.79 5.60
CA PRO A 64 2.99 -3.47 6.23
C PRO A 64 3.48 -2.73 7.48
N TYR A 65 3.37 -1.40 7.54
CA TYR A 65 3.66 -0.65 8.75
C TYR A 65 2.76 -1.08 9.92
N HIS A 66 1.45 -1.13 9.73
CA HIS A 66 0.52 -1.61 10.76
C HIS A 66 0.77 -3.07 11.14
N ALA A 67 1.10 -3.92 10.18
CA ALA A 67 1.43 -5.31 10.46
C ALA A 67 2.59 -5.43 11.44
N ILE A 68 3.62 -4.60 11.31
CA ILE A 68 4.74 -4.56 12.26
C ILE A 68 4.28 -4.00 13.61
N GLN A 69 3.45 -2.97 13.63
CA GLN A 69 2.92 -2.39 14.86
C GLN A 69 2.08 -3.38 15.68
N THR A 70 1.41 -4.34 15.04
CA THR A 70 0.67 -5.40 15.74
C THR A 70 1.55 -6.32 16.59
N LEU A 71 2.88 -6.29 16.38
CA LEU A 71 3.83 -7.06 17.18
C LEU A 71 4.12 -6.46 18.57
N GLY A 72 3.48 -5.34 18.91
CA GLY A 72 3.63 -4.69 20.19
C GLY A 72 5.01 -4.04 20.36
N GLU A 73 5.64 -4.21 21.52
CA GLU A 73 6.96 -3.62 21.82
C GLU A 73 8.02 -3.98 20.79
N LYS A 74 8.03 -5.22 20.30
CA LYS A 74 9.00 -5.69 19.30
C LYS A 74 8.94 -4.88 17.99
N GLY A 75 7.76 -4.40 17.60
CA GLY A 75 7.60 -3.55 16.44
C GLY A 75 7.85 -2.07 16.72
N ARG A 76 7.43 -1.60 17.92
CA ARG A 76 7.57 -0.18 18.31
C ARG A 76 9.01 0.26 18.56
N ASP A 77 9.87 -0.66 18.97
CA ASP A 77 11.28 -0.36 19.28
C ASP A 77 12.14 -0.16 18.00
N ALA A 78 11.61 -0.49 16.84
CA ALA A 78 12.32 -0.33 15.59
C ALA A 78 12.01 1.01 14.91
N VAL A 79 12.99 1.60 14.26
CA VAL A 79 12.80 2.78 13.39
C VAL A 79 12.27 2.29 12.06
N ILE A 80 11.03 2.66 11.74
CA ILE A 80 10.35 2.19 10.53
C ILE A 80 9.80 3.38 9.76
N GLY A 81 10.23 3.53 8.52
CA GLY A 81 9.68 4.48 7.56
C GLY A 81 8.75 3.78 6.56
N TYR A 82 7.79 4.50 6.06
CA TYR A 82 6.92 4.05 4.97
C TYR A 82 6.49 5.23 4.11
N SER A 83 6.09 4.96 2.87
CA SER A 83 5.52 5.98 2.00
C SER A 83 4.05 6.20 2.35
N PRO A 84 3.64 7.44 2.64
CA PRO A 84 2.25 7.79 2.75
C PRO A 84 1.58 7.71 1.37
N ILE A 85 0.23 7.73 1.35
CA ILE A 85 -0.50 7.89 0.10
C ILE A 85 -0.17 9.24 -0.51
N ASP A 86 0.21 9.22 -1.79
CA ASP A 86 0.36 10.44 -2.59
C ASP A 86 -1.00 10.85 -3.15
N ILE A 87 -1.68 11.74 -2.43
CA ILE A 87 -3.00 12.26 -2.79
C ILE A 87 -2.96 12.97 -4.15
N GLU A 88 -1.94 13.78 -4.40
CA GLU A 88 -1.79 14.49 -5.68
C GLU A 88 -1.65 13.53 -6.86
N ASN A 89 -0.85 12.48 -6.69
CA ASN A 89 -0.69 11.45 -7.71
C ASN A 89 -2.00 10.68 -7.94
N THR A 90 -2.74 10.39 -6.88
CA THR A 90 -4.07 9.74 -6.96
C THR A 90 -5.04 10.60 -7.77
N TYR A 91 -5.13 11.89 -7.49
CA TYR A 91 -5.94 12.84 -8.27
C TYR A 91 -5.50 12.89 -9.74
N ARG A 92 -4.21 12.97 -9.98
CA ARG A 92 -3.66 13.00 -11.34
C ARG A 92 -4.06 11.75 -12.13
N ILE A 93 -3.95 10.57 -11.55
CA ILE A 93 -4.35 9.31 -12.17
C ILE A 93 -5.85 9.31 -12.46
N LEU A 94 -6.67 9.70 -11.49
CA LEU A 94 -8.12 9.80 -11.66
C LEU A 94 -8.48 10.73 -12.81
N ILE A 95 -7.93 11.93 -12.83
CA ILE A 95 -8.20 12.93 -13.88
C ILE A 95 -7.76 12.40 -15.25
N GLN A 96 -6.56 11.85 -15.37
CA GLN A 96 -6.06 11.28 -16.62
C GLN A 96 -6.97 10.18 -17.17
N LYS A 97 -7.43 9.30 -16.29
CA LYS A 97 -8.32 8.20 -16.68
C LYS A 97 -9.73 8.68 -17.02
N MET A 98 -10.22 9.67 -16.33
CA MET A 98 -11.54 10.27 -16.60
C MET A 98 -11.56 11.04 -17.93
N VAL A 99 -10.49 11.75 -18.25
CA VAL A 99 -10.36 12.49 -19.52
C VAL A 99 -10.15 11.56 -20.71
N SER A 100 -9.61 10.37 -20.51
CA SER A 100 -9.34 9.42 -21.60
C SER A 100 -10.57 8.69 -22.13
N VAL A 101 -11.76 8.91 -21.58
CA VAL A 101 -12.99 8.24 -22.00
C VAL A 101 -13.58 8.94 -23.21
N LYS A 102 -13.61 8.22 -24.36
CA LYS A 102 -14.01 8.76 -25.67
C LYS A 102 -15.49 9.19 -25.80
N ASN A 103 -16.36 8.84 -24.85
CA ASN A 103 -17.83 8.99 -25.00
C ASN A 103 -18.50 9.85 -23.94
N GLN A 104 -17.80 10.75 -23.28
CA GLN A 104 -18.34 11.60 -22.19
C GLN A 104 -18.95 10.83 -21.00
N GLN A 105 -18.77 9.52 -20.92
CA GLN A 105 -19.17 8.73 -19.76
C GLN A 105 -18.00 8.67 -18.76
N LEU A 106 -18.31 8.92 -17.50
CA LEU A 106 -17.34 8.78 -16.43
C LEU A 106 -16.94 7.30 -16.28
N SER A 107 -15.64 7.04 -16.17
CA SER A 107 -15.15 5.72 -15.81
C SER A 107 -15.67 5.34 -14.42
N ARG A 108 -16.12 4.09 -14.29
CA ARG A 108 -16.54 3.54 -12.99
C ARG A 108 -15.32 3.09 -12.21
N VAL A 109 -15.13 3.62 -11.03
CA VAL A 109 -13.91 3.44 -10.24
C VAL A 109 -14.21 2.73 -8.92
N GLY A 110 -13.51 1.64 -8.65
CA GLY A 110 -13.47 1.00 -7.33
C GLY A 110 -12.22 1.45 -6.55
N MET A 111 -12.38 1.75 -5.27
CA MET A 111 -11.29 2.22 -4.41
C MET A 111 -11.39 1.60 -3.02
N ASP A 112 -10.25 1.38 -2.34
CA ASP A 112 -10.24 0.76 -1.01
C ASP A 112 -9.50 1.56 0.08
N PHE A 113 -9.06 2.77 -0.20
CA PHE A 113 -8.25 3.52 0.76
C PHE A 113 -8.76 4.90 1.17
N LEU A 114 -9.87 5.37 0.61
CA LEU A 114 -10.32 6.74 0.81
C LEU A 114 -10.89 7.04 2.19
N LYS A 115 -11.37 6.04 2.91
CA LYS A 115 -11.91 6.26 4.26
C LYS A 115 -10.89 6.71 5.30
N SER A 116 -9.60 6.49 5.04
CA SER A 116 -8.54 6.99 5.92
C SER A 116 -8.16 8.45 5.66
N GLU A 117 -8.68 9.04 4.57
CA GLU A 117 -8.37 10.39 4.08
C GLU A 117 -9.66 11.19 3.94
N GLU A 118 -10.15 11.75 5.04
CA GLU A 118 -11.44 12.45 5.14
C GLU A 118 -11.68 13.47 4.02
N ASN A 119 -10.65 14.26 3.68
CA ASN A 119 -10.76 15.31 2.66
C ASN A 119 -10.93 14.77 1.23
N LEU A 120 -10.39 13.59 0.97
CA LEU A 120 -10.45 12.98 -0.36
C LEU A 120 -11.84 12.36 -0.62
N GLU A 121 -12.42 11.73 0.40
CA GLU A 121 -13.77 11.20 0.33
C GLU A 121 -14.79 12.31 0.04
N GLU A 122 -14.69 13.42 0.77
CA GLU A 122 -15.59 14.58 0.62
C GLU A 122 -15.50 15.19 -0.79
N LEU A 123 -14.32 15.29 -1.37
CA LEU A 123 -14.08 15.81 -2.71
C LEU A 123 -14.58 14.91 -3.83
N ILE A 124 -14.44 13.59 -3.67
CA ILE A 124 -14.84 12.62 -4.71
C ILE A 124 -16.35 12.36 -4.67
N MET A 125 -16.96 12.44 -3.48
CA MET A 125 -18.37 12.13 -3.30
C MET A 125 -19.32 13.30 -3.58
N THR A 126 -18.81 14.44 -4.05
CA THR A 126 -19.65 15.56 -4.48
C THR A 126 -20.07 15.43 -5.96
N ASP A 127 -21.36 15.67 -6.24
CA ASP A 127 -21.95 15.77 -7.58
C ASP A 127 -21.76 14.52 -8.47
N ARG A 128 -21.11 14.71 -9.63
CA ARG A 128 -20.99 13.73 -10.69
C ARG A 128 -20.14 12.50 -10.35
N PHE A 129 -19.30 12.60 -9.34
CA PHE A 129 -18.35 11.53 -9.00
C PHE A 129 -18.99 10.48 -8.09
N ALA A 130 -20.01 10.85 -7.32
CA ALA A 130 -20.65 9.95 -6.36
C ALA A 130 -21.18 8.66 -7.01
N ASP A 131 -21.73 8.75 -8.21
CA ASP A 131 -22.28 7.60 -8.94
C ASP A 131 -21.20 6.76 -9.65
N ALA A 132 -20.03 7.36 -9.93
CA ALA A 132 -18.95 6.72 -10.67
C ALA A 132 -17.91 6.06 -9.75
N VAL A 133 -17.79 6.50 -8.51
CA VAL A 133 -16.77 6.03 -7.56
C VAL A 133 -17.41 5.18 -6.48
N HIS A 134 -17.01 3.92 -6.38
CA HIS A 134 -17.38 3.03 -5.30
C HIS A 134 -16.20 2.85 -4.33
N ILE A 135 -16.42 3.21 -3.06
CA ILE A 135 -15.41 3.09 -2.02
C ILE A 135 -15.70 1.83 -1.21
N TYR A 136 -14.75 0.90 -1.20
CA TYR A 136 -14.83 -0.25 -0.31
C TYR A 136 -14.57 0.18 1.14
N GLU A 137 -15.53 -0.10 2.01
CA GLU A 137 -15.43 0.23 3.42
C GLU A 137 -14.52 -0.75 4.16
N ALA A 138 -13.22 -0.49 4.14
CA ALA A 138 -12.29 -1.22 4.97
C ALA A 138 -12.33 -0.70 6.41
N ARG A 139 -12.48 -1.59 7.38
CA ARG A 139 -12.46 -1.24 8.80
C ARG A 139 -11.01 -1.12 9.30
N TRP A 140 -10.29 -0.11 8.83
CA TRP A 140 -8.89 0.09 9.14
C TRP A 140 -8.59 0.27 10.63
N GLU A 141 -9.56 0.76 11.40
CA GLU A 141 -9.41 1.13 12.80
C GLU A 141 -9.36 -0.07 13.77
N SER A 142 -9.80 -1.25 13.35
CA SER A 142 -9.92 -2.43 14.22
C SER A 142 -8.84 -3.50 13.99
N ARG A 143 -7.74 -3.16 13.32
CA ARG A 143 -6.68 -4.13 13.01
C ARG A 143 -5.74 -4.34 14.17
N GLU A 144 -5.94 -5.41 14.90
CA GLU A 144 -5.13 -5.79 16.05
C GLU A 144 -4.08 -6.86 15.74
N SER A 145 -4.16 -7.52 14.56
CA SER A 145 -3.28 -8.61 14.20
C SER A 145 -3.05 -8.72 12.69
N ILE A 146 -1.97 -9.39 12.30
CA ILE A 146 -1.69 -9.75 10.90
C ILE A 146 -2.81 -10.62 10.32
N SER A 147 -3.36 -11.52 11.12
CA SER A 147 -4.48 -12.37 10.68
C SER A 147 -5.70 -11.56 10.24
N GLN A 148 -6.03 -10.49 10.97
CA GLN A 148 -7.13 -9.59 10.60
C GLN A 148 -6.83 -8.83 9.32
N ILE A 149 -5.60 -8.36 9.14
CA ILE A 149 -5.16 -7.68 7.90
C ILE A 149 -5.25 -8.64 6.70
N ASN A 150 -4.78 -9.87 6.86
CA ASN A 150 -4.85 -10.90 5.81
C ASN A 150 -6.29 -11.24 5.42
N LYS A 151 -7.18 -11.35 6.41
CA LYS A 151 -8.61 -11.58 6.17
C LYS A 151 -9.23 -10.44 5.38
N GLU A 152 -8.93 -9.22 5.75
CA GLU A 152 -9.46 -8.04 5.08
C GLU A 152 -8.94 -7.95 3.64
N GLU A 153 -7.67 -8.23 3.40
CA GLU A 153 -7.10 -8.31 2.06
C GLU A 153 -7.80 -9.38 1.20
N ALA A 154 -8.08 -10.55 1.77
CA ALA A 154 -8.82 -11.62 1.10
C ALA A 154 -10.26 -11.18 0.76
N ASP A 155 -10.94 -10.50 1.68
CA ASP A 155 -12.30 -9.99 1.47
C ASP A 155 -12.33 -8.92 0.37
N ILE A 156 -11.34 -8.03 0.34
CA ILE A 156 -11.20 -7.01 -0.71
C ILE A 156 -10.93 -7.65 -2.08
N ASN A 157 -10.04 -8.63 -2.14
CA ASN A 157 -9.78 -9.39 -3.38
C ASN A 157 -11.04 -10.05 -3.91
N LYS A 158 -11.79 -10.72 -3.04
CA LYS A 158 -13.06 -11.37 -3.39
C LYS A 158 -14.07 -10.36 -3.92
N PHE A 159 -14.22 -9.22 -3.23
CA PHE A 159 -15.12 -8.15 -3.65
C PHE A 159 -14.79 -7.66 -5.06
N TYR A 160 -13.55 -7.30 -5.33
CA TYR A 160 -13.15 -6.81 -6.66
C TYR A 160 -13.34 -7.86 -7.76
N LEU A 161 -12.99 -9.12 -7.49
CA LEU A 161 -13.21 -10.20 -8.46
C LEU A 161 -14.69 -10.37 -8.80
N GLU A 162 -15.58 -10.32 -7.82
CA GLU A 162 -17.02 -10.42 -8.03
C GLU A 162 -17.55 -9.20 -8.82
N GLN A 163 -17.10 -8.00 -8.50
CA GLN A 163 -17.51 -6.78 -9.23
C GLN A 163 -16.97 -6.78 -10.67
N CYS A 164 -15.75 -7.24 -10.90
CA CYS A 164 -15.20 -7.37 -12.25
C CYS A 164 -15.94 -8.39 -13.09
N LYS A 165 -16.35 -9.52 -12.52
CA LYS A 165 -17.21 -10.51 -13.22
C LYS A 165 -18.57 -9.92 -13.65
N LYS A 166 -19.09 -8.97 -12.89
CA LYS A 166 -20.32 -8.24 -13.20
C LYS A 166 -20.07 -7.01 -14.07
N ASN A 167 -18.84 -6.79 -14.51
CA ASN A 167 -18.43 -5.62 -15.29
C ASN A 167 -18.84 -4.28 -14.62
N LYS A 168 -18.61 -4.16 -13.30
CA LYS A 168 -19.00 -2.98 -12.52
C LYS A 168 -17.95 -1.88 -12.50
N PHE A 169 -16.66 -2.21 -12.67
CA PHE A 169 -15.57 -1.25 -12.63
C PHE A 169 -14.77 -1.24 -13.93
N ASP A 170 -14.38 -0.04 -14.34
CA ASP A 170 -13.44 0.20 -15.43
C ASP A 170 -12.01 0.36 -14.89
N ILE A 171 -11.90 0.85 -13.65
CA ILE A 171 -10.63 1.14 -12.97
C ILE A 171 -10.76 0.69 -11.51
N ILE A 172 -9.68 0.09 -10.99
CA ILE A 172 -9.54 -0.22 -9.57
C ILE A 172 -8.28 0.47 -9.06
N ILE A 173 -8.42 1.21 -7.95
CA ILE A 173 -7.30 1.82 -7.23
C ILE A 173 -7.25 1.19 -5.84
N THR A 174 -6.17 0.49 -5.57
CA THR A 174 -6.08 -0.38 -4.39
C THR A 174 -4.75 -0.23 -3.66
N TYR A 175 -4.78 -0.39 -2.33
CA TYR A 175 -3.58 -0.59 -1.51
C TYR A 175 -2.92 -1.94 -1.72
N PHE A 176 -3.68 -2.94 -2.19
CA PHE A 176 -3.25 -4.32 -2.18
C PHE A 176 -2.74 -4.75 -3.55
N TYR A 177 -1.44 -4.98 -3.65
CA TYR A 177 -0.85 -5.47 -4.89
C TYR A 177 -1.41 -6.83 -5.30
N SER A 178 -1.85 -7.65 -4.35
CA SER A 178 -2.53 -8.92 -4.63
C SER A 178 -3.78 -8.78 -5.49
N VAL A 179 -4.49 -7.64 -5.39
CA VAL A 179 -5.62 -7.34 -6.28
C VAL A 179 -5.14 -7.19 -7.73
N VAL A 180 -4.02 -6.50 -7.94
CA VAL A 180 -3.42 -6.33 -9.28
C VAL A 180 -3.02 -7.67 -9.87
N GLU A 181 -2.43 -8.56 -9.07
CA GLU A 181 -2.03 -9.91 -9.51
C GLU A 181 -3.23 -10.80 -9.84
N SER A 182 -4.36 -10.62 -9.17
CA SER A 182 -5.56 -11.45 -9.32
C SER A 182 -6.42 -11.07 -10.54
N LEU A 183 -6.25 -9.89 -11.06
CA LEU A 183 -7.02 -9.32 -12.19
C LEU A 183 -6.25 -9.38 -13.49
#